data_d292dd6a55978e169de830bb26cdd233
#
_entry.id   d292dd6a55978e169de830bb26cdd233
#
_cell.length_a   1.000
_cell.length_b   1.000
_cell.length_c   1.000
_cell.angle_alpha   90.00
_cell.angle_beta   90.00
_cell.angle_gamma   90.00
#
_symmetry.space_group_name_H-M   'P 1'
#
loop_
_entity.id
_entity.type
_entity.pdbx_description
1 polymer ?
#
loop_
_entity_poly.entity_id
_entity_poly.type
_entity_poly.pdbx_seq_one_letter_code
_entity_poly.pdbx_strand_id
1 'polypeptide(L)'
;RLFMCHDYGPNGRNIEWETTVAAEKEYNIHVGKGTTKEQFVKMRTERDKTLAMPKLIIPSLQINMRAGEVPKDKDGRPMLKVPVNGL
;
A
#
# COMPACT_ATOMS: atom_id res chain seq x y z
N ARG A 1 12.38 17.61 -2.76
CA ARG A 1 10.91 17.67 -2.82
C ARG A 1 10.35 16.26 -2.99
N LEU A 2 9.34 15.92 -2.21
CA LEU A 2 8.63 14.67 -2.32
C LEU A 2 7.15 14.95 -2.60
N PHE A 3 6.59 14.27 -3.59
CA PHE A 3 5.17 14.33 -3.92
C PHE A 3 4.48 13.07 -3.43
N MET A 4 3.42 13.25 -2.65
CA MET A 4 2.76 12.17 -1.93
C MET A 4 1.53 11.68 -2.68
N CYS A 5 1.33 10.37 -2.72
CA CYS A 5 0.13 9.77 -3.31
C CYS A 5 -1.12 9.99 -2.45
N HIS A 6 -0.94 10.08 -1.14
CA HIS A 6 -2.03 10.20 -0.17
C HIS A 6 -1.62 11.13 0.96
N ASP A 7 -2.57 11.89 1.47
CA ASP A 7 -2.45 12.63 2.71
C ASP A 7 -3.76 12.53 3.49
N TYR A 8 -3.65 12.16 4.74
CA TYR A 8 -4.81 11.97 5.62
C TYR A 8 -5.05 13.17 6.56
N GLY A 9 -4.32 14.26 6.37
CA GLY A 9 -4.48 15.48 7.16
C GLY A 9 -4.33 15.26 8.66
N PRO A 10 -3.22 14.67 9.15
CA PRO A 10 -3.05 14.39 10.57
C PRO A 10 -3.20 15.65 11.42
N ASN A 11 -3.82 15.51 12.61
CA ASN A 11 -4.08 16.59 13.54
C ASN A 11 -4.95 17.72 12.98
N GLY A 12 -5.83 17.44 12.00
CA GLY A 12 -6.72 18.42 11.40
C GLY A 12 -6.04 19.40 10.43
N ARG A 13 -4.81 19.12 10.05
CA ARG A 13 -4.08 19.90 9.06
C ARG A 13 -4.77 19.81 7.68
N ASN A 14 -4.68 20.87 6.89
CA ASN A 14 -5.13 20.82 5.49
C ASN A 14 -4.37 19.76 4.70
N ILE A 15 -5.05 19.19 3.70
CA ILE A 15 -4.44 18.21 2.80
C ILE A 15 -3.35 18.90 1.97
N GLU A 16 -2.19 18.25 1.91
CA GLU A 16 -1.03 18.70 1.15
C GLU A 16 -0.53 17.55 0.26
N TRP A 17 0.00 17.90 -0.89
CA TRP A 17 0.52 16.92 -1.87
C TRP A 17 2.04 16.92 -1.98
N GLU A 18 2.71 17.83 -1.31
CA GLU A 18 4.16 17.96 -1.36
C GLU A 18 4.75 18.06 0.04
N THR A 19 5.91 17.44 0.22
CA THR A 19 6.69 17.52 1.44
C THR A 19 8.19 17.54 1.09
N THR A 20 9.04 17.49 2.11
CA THR A 20 10.49 17.40 1.95
C THR A 20 11.05 16.20 2.70
N VAL A 21 12.23 15.74 2.32
CA VAL A 21 12.95 14.68 3.06
C VAL A 21 13.17 15.10 4.51
N ALA A 22 13.51 16.36 4.76
CA ALA A 22 13.70 16.87 6.12
C ALA A 22 12.42 16.77 6.96
N ALA A 23 11.28 17.18 6.39
CA ALA A 23 9.99 17.10 7.07
C ALA A 23 9.60 15.65 7.37
N GLU A 24 9.81 14.73 6.43
CA GLU A 24 9.53 13.30 6.64
C GLU A 24 10.44 12.69 7.72
N LYS A 25 11.70 13.04 7.76
CA LYS A 25 12.60 12.60 8.83
C LYS A 25 12.19 13.10 10.21
N GLU A 26 11.61 14.27 10.30
CA GLU A 26 11.19 14.88 11.55
C GLU A 26 9.80 14.40 11.99
N TYR A 27 8.84 14.35 11.09
CA TYR A 27 7.43 14.22 11.45
C TYR A 27 6.74 12.93 11.00
N ASN A 28 7.37 12.11 10.15
CA ASN A 28 6.74 10.88 9.70
C ASN A 28 6.56 9.92 10.88
N ILE A 29 5.32 9.49 11.11
CA ILE A 29 4.95 8.66 12.26
C ILE A 29 5.52 7.24 12.19
N HIS A 30 5.92 6.78 11.02
CA HIS A 30 6.44 5.42 10.83
C HIS A 30 7.96 5.34 10.84
N VAL A 31 8.62 6.30 10.18
CA VAL A 31 10.07 6.25 9.95
C VAL A 31 10.81 7.51 10.43
N GLY A 32 10.09 8.46 11.04
CA GLY A 32 10.68 9.69 11.56
C GLY A 32 11.32 9.53 12.93
N LYS A 33 12.04 10.58 13.36
CA LYS A 33 12.60 10.74 14.72
C LYS A 33 13.40 9.55 15.26
N GLY A 34 14.24 8.94 14.40
CA GLY A 34 15.13 7.86 14.83
C GLY A 34 14.43 6.54 15.10
N THR A 35 13.26 6.30 14.50
CA THR A 35 12.57 5.00 14.56
C THR A 35 13.52 3.90 14.11
N THR A 36 13.72 2.88 14.94
CA THR A 36 14.57 1.73 14.60
C THR A 36 13.80 0.75 13.69
N LYS A 37 14.55 -0.13 13.02
CA LYS A 37 13.96 -1.22 12.23
C LYS A 37 13.01 -2.07 13.07
N GLU A 38 13.41 -2.44 14.27
CA GLU A 38 12.64 -3.27 15.20
C GLU A 38 11.34 -2.58 15.59
N GLN A 39 11.39 -1.30 15.91
CA GLN A 39 10.21 -0.50 16.23
C GLN A 39 9.24 -0.42 15.04
N PHE A 40 9.76 -0.18 13.84
CA PHE A 40 8.96 -0.14 12.62
C PHE A 40 8.30 -1.48 12.35
N VAL A 41 9.05 -2.57 12.38
CA VAL A 41 8.52 -3.93 12.14
C VAL A 41 7.42 -4.28 13.15
N LYS A 42 7.65 -4.00 14.43
CA LYS A 42 6.65 -4.25 15.48
C LYS A 42 5.36 -3.47 15.21
N MET A 43 5.48 -2.18 14.99
CA MET A 43 4.33 -1.30 14.71
C MET A 43 3.55 -1.75 13.48
N ARG A 44 4.23 -2.04 12.38
CA ARG A 44 3.57 -2.51 11.14
C ARG A 44 2.92 -3.88 11.31
N THR A 45 3.58 -4.80 11.98
CA THR A 45 3.02 -6.13 12.24
C THR A 45 1.75 -6.05 13.07
N GLU A 46 1.73 -5.23 14.11
CA GLU A 46 0.55 -5.02 14.96
C GLU A 46 -0.60 -4.36 14.16
N ARG A 47 -0.28 -3.34 13.39
CA ARG A 47 -1.28 -2.67 12.55
C ARG A 47 -1.85 -3.58 11.47
N ASP A 48 -1.00 -4.32 10.79
CA ASP A 48 -1.42 -5.18 9.68
C ASP A 48 -2.38 -6.28 10.12
N LYS A 49 -2.28 -6.75 11.37
CA LYS A 49 -3.24 -7.70 11.95
C LYS A 49 -4.66 -7.15 12.04
N THR A 50 -4.82 -5.84 12.09
CA THR A 50 -6.12 -5.19 12.19
C THR A 50 -6.73 -4.81 10.84
N LEU A 51 -5.96 -4.93 9.76
CA LEU A 51 -6.39 -4.54 8.42
C LEU A 51 -7.05 -5.70 7.70
N ALA A 52 -8.17 -5.41 7.05
CA ALA A 52 -8.83 -6.37 6.17
C ALA A 52 -8.06 -6.51 4.85
N MET A 53 -8.18 -7.69 4.22
CA MET A 53 -7.68 -7.90 2.86
C MET A 53 -8.37 -6.92 1.90
N PRO A 54 -7.62 -6.23 1.01
CA PRO A 54 -8.25 -5.37 0.01
C PRO A 54 -9.23 -6.13 -0.87
N LYS A 55 -10.38 -5.52 -1.14
CA LYS A 55 -11.47 -6.16 -1.91
C LYS A 55 -11.04 -6.62 -3.30
N LEU A 56 -10.13 -5.88 -3.92
CA LEU A 56 -9.67 -6.14 -5.28
C LEU A 56 -8.30 -6.82 -5.35
N ILE A 57 -7.83 -7.42 -4.24
CA ILE A 57 -6.47 -8.02 -4.21
C ILE A 57 -6.28 -9.09 -5.30
N ILE A 58 -7.25 -9.95 -5.51
CA ILE A 58 -7.16 -11.06 -6.48
C ILE A 58 -7.03 -10.55 -7.92
N PRO A 59 -7.95 -9.71 -8.43
CA PRO A 59 -7.79 -9.15 -9.77
C PRO A 59 -6.56 -8.25 -9.90
N SER A 60 -6.26 -7.45 -8.88
CA SER A 60 -5.12 -6.52 -8.92
C SER A 60 -3.79 -7.24 -9.07
N LEU A 61 -3.55 -8.30 -8.30
CA LEU A 61 -2.31 -9.08 -8.42
C LEU A 61 -2.15 -9.68 -9.82
N GLN A 62 -3.22 -10.24 -10.36
CA GLN A 62 -3.17 -10.90 -11.68
C GLN A 62 -2.86 -9.91 -12.82
N ILE A 63 -3.36 -8.69 -12.73
CA ILE A 63 -3.13 -7.65 -13.72
C ILE A 63 -1.77 -6.98 -13.51
N ASN A 64 -1.43 -6.64 -12.27
CA ASN A 64 -0.19 -5.92 -11.96
C ASN A 64 1.07 -6.73 -12.29
N MET A 65 1.05 -8.04 -12.02
CA MET A 65 2.18 -8.89 -12.39
C MET A 65 2.36 -9.06 -13.91
N ARG A 66 1.41 -8.59 -14.71
CA ARG A 66 1.43 -8.58 -16.17
C ARG A 66 1.50 -7.17 -16.75
N ALA A 67 2.01 -6.23 -15.97
CA ALA A 67 2.17 -4.83 -16.39
C ALA A 67 0.87 -4.19 -16.93
N GLY A 68 -0.26 -4.53 -16.34
CA GLY A 68 -1.57 -3.98 -16.70
C GLY A 68 -2.36 -4.81 -17.72
N GLU A 69 -1.80 -5.90 -18.25
CA GLU A 69 -2.52 -6.76 -19.16
C GLU A 69 -3.44 -7.75 -18.45
N VAL A 70 -4.65 -7.92 -18.97
CA VAL A 70 -5.58 -8.93 -18.47
C VAL A 70 -5.12 -10.32 -18.91
N PRO A 71 -5.03 -11.30 -17.99
CA PRO A 71 -4.71 -12.68 -18.36
C PRO A 71 -5.73 -13.26 -19.34
N LYS A 72 -5.32 -14.22 -20.14
CA LYS A 72 -6.17 -14.91 -21.09
C LYS A 72 -6.20 -16.40 -20.81
N ASP A 73 -7.30 -17.05 -21.15
CA ASP A 73 -7.40 -18.50 -21.13
C ASP A 73 -6.72 -19.12 -22.39
N LYS A 74 -6.80 -20.44 -22.52
CA LYS A 74 -6.24 -21.17 -23.65
C LYS A 74 -6.84 -20.78 -25.00
N ASP A 75 -8.05 -20.25 -25.01
CA ASP A 75 -8.77 -19.83 -26.21
C ASP A 75 -8.62 -18.32 -26.49
N GLY A 76 -7.76 -17.63 -25.73
CA GLY A 76 -7.48 -16.21 -25.89
C GLY A 76 -8.53 -15.27 -25.27
N ARG A 77 -9.46 -15.77 -24.48
CA ARG A 77 -10.48 -14.96 -23.81
C ARG A 77 -9.95 -14.33 -22.54
N PRO A 78 -10.24 -13.05 -22.26
CA PRO A 78 -9.87 -12.43 -21.00
C PRO A 78 -10.45 -13.19 -19.80
N MET A 79 -9.62 -13.51 -18.82
CA MET A 79 -10.02 -14.29 -17.65
C MET A 79 -9.24 -13.91 -16.42
N LEU A 80 -9.93 -13.73 -15.30
CA LEU A 80 -9.35 -13.66 -13.97
C LEU A 80 -9.68 -14.94 -13.19
N LYS A 81 -8.70 -15.49 -12.50
CA LYS A 81 -8.89 -16.69 -11.68
C LYS A 81 -9.30 -16.28 -10.26
N VAL A 82 -10.24 -17.01 -9.69
CA VAL A 82 -10.67 -16.83 -8.31
C VAL A 82 -10.31 -18.11 -7.54
N PRO A 83 -9.47 -18.03 -6.49
CA PRO A 83 -9.16 -19.20 -5.69
C PRO A 83 -10.40 -19.66 -4.92
N VAL A 84 -10.61 -20.97 -4.89
CA VAL A 84 -11.58 -21.62 -4.01
C VAL A 84 -10.87 -21.93 -2.71
N ASN A 85 -11.43 -21.58 -1.57
CA ASN A 85 -10.82 -21.73 -0.25
C ASN A 85 -9.48 -20.99 -0.09
N GLY A 86 -9.26 -19.93 -0.86
CA GLY A 86 -8.06 -19.12 -0.77
C GLY A 86 -8.35 -17.79 -0.09
N LEU A 87 -7.46 -17.28 0.67
CA LEU A 87 -7.46 -16.02 1.42
C LEU A 87 -8.34 -16.00 2.66
#